data_37dc1603d4e783425cac73036b9048cc
#
_entry.id   37dc1603d4e783425cac73036b9048cc
#
_cell.length_a   1.000
_cell.length_b   1.000
_cell.length_c   1.000
_cell.angle_alpha   90.00
_cell.angle_beta   90.00
_cell.angle_gamma   90.00
#
_symmetry.space_group_name_H-M   'P 1'
#
loop_
_entity.id
_entity.type
_entity.pdbx_description
1 polymer ?
#
loop_
_entity_poly.entity_id
_entity_poly.type
_entity_poly.pdbx_seq_one_letter_code
_entity_poly.pdbx_strand_id
1 'polypeptide(L)'
;YMGAKNKTCIVIEVPCSKEDKYYTMNENEFLDQIKSLLISNKIINKSMFNKSSSLIMPNAYPLITTKSQKSLSKIISYLGSFNNLNIIGRNAQFEYLHTHHLFEIAHRRIDNLLK
;
A
#
# COMPACT_ATOMS: atom_id res chain seq x y z
N TYR A 1 -11.36 -0.92 -15.93
CA TYR A 1 -12.37 -1.98 -16.15
C TYR A 1 -11.79 -3.29 -15.63
N MET A 2 -12.20 -3.70 -14.44
CA MET A 2 -11.51 -4.80 -13.72
C MET A 2 -12.31 -6.13 -13.71
N GLY A 3 -13.18 -6.36 -14.65
CA GLY A 3 -13.95 -7.59 -14.68
C GLY A 3 -14.61 -7.88 -16.02
N ALA A 4 -14.94 -9.14 -16.25
CA ALA A 4 -15.80 -9.53 -17.36
C ALA A 4 -17.21 -8.96 -17.17
N LYS A 5 -17.99 -8.90 -18.25
CA LYS A 5 -19.39 -8.44 -18.21
C LYS A 5 -20.16 -9.15 -17.07
N ASN A 6 -20.86 -8.38 -16.26
CA ASN A 6 -21.60 -8.84 -15.06
C ASN A 6 -20.73 -9.43 -13.94
N LYS A 7 -19.46 -9.09 -13.87
CA LYS A 7 -18.56 -9.44 -12.77
C LYS A 7 -17.88 -8.21 -12.23
N THR A 8 -17.53 -8.24 -10.95
CA THR A 8 -16.70 -7.23 -10.30
C THR A 8 -15.60 -7.89 -9.48
N CYS A 9 -14.59 -7.12 -9.13
CA CYS A 9 -13.52 -7.54 -8.24
C CYS A 9 -13.56 -6.66 -7.00
N ILE A 10 -13.49 -7.29 -5.83
CA ILE A 10 -13.29 -6.61 -4.55
C ILE A 10 -11.86 -6.87 -4.14
N VAL A 11 -11.09 -5.81 -3.92
CA VAL A 11 -9.75 -5.87 -3.35
C VAL A 11 -9.86 -5.54 -1.87
N ILE A 12 -9.29 -6.39 -1.04
CA ILE A 12 -9.29 -6.24 0.42
C ILE A 12 -7.85 -6.18 0.88
N GLU A 13 -7.51 -5.11 1.57
CA GLU A 13 -6.21 -4.96 2.22
C GLU A 13 -6.34 -5.36 3.69
N VAL A 14 -5.46 -6.25 4.13
CA VAL A 14 -5.36 -6.67 5.53
C VAL A 14 -3.97 -6.29 6.04
N PRO A 15 -3.81 -5.08 6.60
CA PRO A 15 -2.54 -4.67 7.19
C PRO A 15 -2.22 -5.58 8.40
N CYS A 16 -1.06 -6.20 8.38
CA CYS A 16 -0.61 -7.07 9.44
C CYS A 16 0.92 -7.04 9.58
N SER A 17 1.42 -7.37 10.75
CA SER A 17 2.84 -7.63 10.98
C SER A 17 3.19 -9.09 10.69
N LYS A 18 4.49 -9.40 10.64
CA LYS A 18 4.94 -10.78 10.40
C LYS A 18 4.52 -11.75 11.50
N GLU A 19 4.28 -11.23 12.71
CA GLU A 19 3.86 -11.97 13.89
C GLU A 19 2.35 -12.17 13.99
N ASP A 20 1.59 -11.46 13.15
CA ASP A 20 0.13 -11.57 13.15
C ASP A 20 -0.34 -12.91 12.58
N LYS A 21 -1.42 -13.42 13.16
CA LYS A 21 -2.05 -14.68 12.73
C LYS A 21 -2.39 -14.68 11.22
N TYR A 22 -2.80 -13.55 10.69
CA TYR A 22 -3.17 -13.43 9.27
C TYR A 22 -1.98 -13.56 8.33
N TYR A 23 -0.77 -13.18 8.79
CA TYR A 23 0.46 -13.33 7.99
C TYR A 23 0.94 -14.79 7.93
N THR A 24 0.76 -15.53 9.01
CA THR A 24 1.22 -16.93 9.15
C THR A 24 0.16 -17.98 8.81
N MET A 25 -1.09 -17.54 8.62
CA MET A 25 -2.23 -18.40 8.33
C MET A 25 -2.10 -19.07 6.96
N ASN A 26 -2.60 -20.29 6.84
CA ASN A 26 -2.72 -20.95 5.54
C ASN A 26 -3.64 -20.15 4.61
N GLU A 27 -3.27 -20.07 3.32
CA GLU A 27 -4.03 -19.27 2.34
C GLU A 27 -5.49 -19.61 2.28
N ASN A 28 -5.84 -20.90 2.25
CA ASN A 28 -7.24 -21.33 2.17
C ASN A 28 -8.04 -20.90 3.41
N GLU A 29 -7.45 -21.08 4.59
CA GLU A 29 -8.06 -20.65 5.85
C GLU A 29 -8.26 -19.13 5.90
N PHE A 30 -7.25 -18.38 5.47
CA PHE A 30 -7.33 -16.91 5.36
C PHE A 30 -8.48 -16.49 4.43
N LEU A 31 -8.55 -17.06 3.23
CA LEU A 31 -9.58 -16.73 2.24
C LEU A 31 -10.98 -17.09 2.73
N ASP A 32 -11.14 -18.21 3.43
CA ASP A 32 -12.42 -18.62 4.02
C ASP A 32 -12.86 -17.68 5.15
N GLN A 33 -11.93 -17.21 5.99
CA GLN A 33 -12.23 -16.21 7.01
C GLN A 33 -12.68 -14.89 6.39
N ILE A 34 -11.95 -14.38 5.40
CA ILE A 34 -12.31 -13.14 4.70
C ILE A 34 -13.67 -13.26 4.04
N LYS A 35 -13.94 -14.36 3.34
CA LYS A 35 -15.24 -14.64 2.73
C LYS A 35 -16.36 -14.64 3.76
N SER A 36 -16.15 -15.29 4.90
CA SER A 36 -17.12 -15.34 5.99
C SER A 36 -17.41 -13.95 6.55
N LEU A 37 -16.38 -13.11 6.73
CA LEU A 37 -16.52 -11.72 7.15
C LEU A 37 -17.31 -10.87 6.15
N LEU A 38 -17.06 -11.02 4.86
CA LEU A 38 -17.81 -10.31 3.82
C LEU A 38 -19.28 -10.66 3.80
N ILE A 39 -19.60 -11.94 3.98
CA ILE A 39 -20.98 -12.42 4.02
C ILE A 39 -21.68 -11.96 5.31
N SER A 40 -21.05 -12.12 6.47
CA SER A 40 -21.62 -11.72 7.76
C SER A 40 -21.90 -10.23 7.86
N ASN A 41 -21.03 -9.42 7.24
CA ASN A 41 -21.21 -7.97 7.15
C ASN A 41 -22.10 -7.53 5.96
N LYS A 42 -22.73 -8.47 5.26
CA LYS A 42 -23.63 -8.20 4.14
C LYS A 42 -23.01 -7.41 2.98
N ILE A 43 -21.70 -7.47 2.82
CA ILE A 43 -20.99 -6.83 1.70
C ILE A 43 -21.21 -7.63 0.42
N ILE A 44 -21.24 -8.97 0.53
CA ILE A 44 -21.60 -9.89 -0.55
C ILE A 44 -22.58 -10.93 -0.08
N ASN A 45 -23.34 -11.49 -1.01
CA ASN A 45 -24.12 -12.73 -0.77
C ASN A 45 -23.30 -13.94 -1.18
N LYS A 46 -23.55 -15.08 -0.51
CA LYS A 46 -22.85 -16.34 -0.81
C LYS A 46 -22.95 -16.76 -2.28
N SER A 47 -24.09 -16.50 -2.92
CA SER A 47 -24.36 -16.79 -4.34
C SER A 47 -23.56 -15.90 -5.31
N MET A 48 -23.07 -14.74 -4.86
CA MET A 48 -22.28 -13.80 -5.69
C MET A 48 -20.80 -14.16 -5.73
N PHE A 49 -20.35 -15.01 -4.80
CA PHE A 49 -18.96 -15.39 -4.70
C PHE A 49 -18.56 -16.33 -5.84
N ASN A 50 -17.51 -15.97 -6.58
CA ASN A 50 -16.99 -16.79 -7.67
C ASN A 50 -15.66 -17.44 -7.27
N LYS A 51 -14.63 -16.63 -7.10
CA LYS A 51 -13.29 -17.09 -6.70
C LYS A 51 -12.55 -16.02 -5.91
N SER A 52 -11.56 -16.42 -5.16
CA SER A 52 -10.61 -15.54 -4.46
C SER A 52 -9.18 -16.03 -4.64
N SER A 53 -8.26 -15.13 -4.42
CA SER A 53 -6.82 -15.39 -4.28
C SER A 53 -6.24 -14.37 -3.33
N SER A 54 -5.12 -14.69 -2.70
CA SER A 54 -4.38 -13.76 -1.86
C SER A 54 -2.99 -13.48 -2.41
N LEU A 55 -2.45 -12.34 -2.01
CA LEU A 55 -1.09 -11.95 -2.31
C LEU A 55 -0.48 -11.29 -1.07
N ILE A 56 0.62 -11.85 -0.59
CA ILE A 56 1.39 -11.21 0.49
C ILE A 56 2.34 -10.20 -0.13
N MET A 57 2.20 -8.93 0.30
CA MET A 57 3.08 -7.84 -0.11
C MET A 57 3.96 -7.43 1.06
N PRO A 58 5.19 -7.95 1.17
CA PRO A 58 6.08 -7.55 2.26
C PRO A 58 6.49 -6.08 2.10
N ASN A 59 6.57 -5.36 3.23
CA ASN A 59 6.95 -3.95 3.28
C ASN A 59 6.06 -3.03 2.42
N ALA A 60 4.78 -3.34 2.30
CA ALA A 60 3.83 -2.58 1.48
C ALA A 60 3.64 -1.14 1.98
N TYR A 61 3.75 -0.93 3.29
CA TYR A 61 3.58 0.39 3.92
C TYR A 61 4.74 0.71 4.86
N PRO A 62 5.18 1.98 4.91
CA PRO A 62 6.15 2.43 5.90
C PRO A 62 5.52 2.44 7.30
N LEU A 63 6.22 1.92 8.30
CA LEU A 63 5.80 2.05 9.69
C LEU A 63 6.21 3.42 10.23
N ILE A 64 5.27 4.35 10.24
CA ILE A 64 5.49 5.72 10.70
C ILE A 64 5.33 5.79 12.21
N THR A 65 6.44 5.95 12.91
CA THR A 65 6.51 6.18 14.36
C THR A 65 7.28 7.47 14.63
N THR A 66 7.18 8.03 15.83
CA THR A 66 7.97 9.20 16.24
C THR A 66 9.47 8.95 16.09
N LYS A 67 9.94 7.72 16.36
CA LYS A 67 11.34 7.33 16.20
C LYS A 67 11.74 7.25 14.73
N SER A 68 10.93 6.62 13.88
CA SER A 68 11.22 6.52 12.44
C SER A 68 11.22 7.88 11.78
N GLN A 69 10.33 8.80 12.15
CA GLN A 69 10.31 10.17 11.63
C GLN A 69 11.59 10.95 11.97
N LYS A 70 12.08 10.84 13.21
CA LYS A 70 13.35 11.49 13.61
C LYS A 70 14.54 10.95 12.81
N SER A 71 14.58 9.65 12.58
CA SER A 71 15.64 9.02 11.77
C SER A 71 15.53 9.40 10.31
N LEU A 72 14.31 9.42 9.78
CA LEU A 72 14.01 9.82 8.42
C LEU A 72 14.45 11.26 8.13
N SER A 73 14.12 12.20 9.02
CA SER A 73 14.51 13.62 8.88
C SER A 73 16.02 13.77 8.72
N LYS A 74 16.81 13.01 9.49
CA LYS A 74 18.29 13.03 9.37
C LYS A 74 18.75 12.48 8.02
N ILE A 75 18.16 11.37 7.57
CA ILE A 75 18.52 10.74 6.29
C ILE A 75 18.14 11.66 5.13
N ILE A 76 16.94 12.22 5.12
CA ILE A 76 16.48 13.13 4.06
C ILE A 76 17.32 14.41 4.04
N SER A 77 17.68 14.97 5.21
CA SER A 77 18.55 16.12 5.30
C SER A 77 19.95 15.82 4.74
N TYR A 78 20.52 14.67 5.09
CA TYR A 78 21.81 14.24 4.54
C TYR A 78 21.76 14.04 3.03
N LEU A 79 20.77 13.31 2.53
CA LEU A 79 20.61 13.07 1.09
C LEU A 79 20.32 14.37 0.32
N GLY A 80 19.63 15.33 0.93
CA GLY A 80 19.37 16.66 0.37
C GLY A 80 20.62 17.55 0.26
N SER A 81 21.76 17.18 0.87
CA SER A 81 23.02 17.89 0.72
C SER A 81 23.75 17.61 -0.61
N PHE A 82 23.31 16.60 -1.35
CA PHE A 82 23.88 16.26 -2.65
C PHE A 82 23.17 17.02 -3.78
N ASN A 83 23.88 17.89 -4.50
CA ASN A 83 23.30 18.72 -5.55
C ASN A 83 22.77 17.91 -6.76
N ASN A 84 23.29 16.72 -6.97
CA ASN A 84 22.94 15.83 -8.09
C ASN A 84 21.97 14.71 -7.70
N LEU A 85 21.38 14.76 -6.49
CA LEU A 85 20.43 13.76 -6.00
C LEU A 85 19.07 14.38 -5.74
N ASN A 86 18.05 13.85 -6.39
CA ASN A 86 16.66 14.22 -6.14
C ASN A 86 15.87 13.01 -5.65
N ILE A 87 15.25 13.15 -4.48
CA ILE A 87 14.46 12.12 -3.84
C ILE A 87 13.00 12.37 -4.17
N ILE A 88 12.40 11.47 -4.92
CA ILE A 88 11.00 11.54 -5.34
C ILE A 88 10.33 10.18 -5.14
N GLY A 89 9.10 10.20 -4.69
CA GLY A 89 8.28 9.01 -4.61
C GLY A 89 7.94 8.59 -3.18
N ARG A 90 6.84 7.91 -3.06
CA ARG A 90 6.22 7.48 -1.80
C ARG A 90 7.19 6.70 -0.91
N ASN A 91 7.88 5.71 -1.47
CA ASN A 91 8.80 4.87 -0.71
C ASN A 91 10.11 5.62 -0.37
N ALA A 92 10.60 6.44 -1.29
CA ALA A 92 11.81 7.22 -1.09
C ALA A 92 11.64 8.32 -0.03
N GLN A 93 10.46 8.92 0.04
CA GLN A 93 10.12 9.94 1.04
C GLN A 93 9.52 9.34 2.33
N PHE A 94 9.23 8.03 2.31
CA PHE A 94 8.62 7.31 3.44
C PHE A 94 7.30 7.93 3.89
N GLU A 95 6.45 8.31 2.94
CA GLU A 95 5.18 8.99 3.16
C GLU A 95 3.99 8.27 2.54
N TYR A 96 2.80 8.46 3.12
CA TYR A 96 1.53 7.98 2.58
C TYR A 96 1.00 8.97 1.53
N LEU A 97 1.51 8.88 0.31
CA LEU A 97 1.11 9.76 -0.79
C LEU A 97 0.22 9.01 -1.80
N HIS A 98 -0.81 9.67 -2.26
CA HIS A 98 -1.61 9.20 -3.40
C HIS A 98 -0.91 9.53 -4.72
N THR A 99 -1.24 8.79 -5.77
CA THR A 99 -0.61 8.92 -7.10
C THR A 99 -0.65 10.36 -7.64
N HIS A 100 -1.76 11.07 -7.48
CA HIS A 100 -1.87 12.45 -7.94
C HIS A 100 -0.90 13.40 -7.22
N HIS A 101 -0.68 13.22 -5.90
CA HIS A 101 0.33 13.98 -5.17
C HIS A 101 1.75 13.71 -5.68
N LEU A 102 2.03 12.44 -6.05
CA LEU A 102 3.35 12.08 -6.59
C LEU A 102 3.63 12.77 -7.93
N PHE A 103 2.63 12.86 -8.81
CA PHE A 103 2.76 13.60 -10.06
C PHE A 103 3.02 15.09 -9.82
N GLU A 104 2.29 15.70 -8.90
CA GLU A 104 2.48 17.12 -8.56
C GLU A 104 3.88 17.40 -7.98
N ILE A 105 4.35 16.56 -7.07
CA ILE A 105 5.69 16.67 -6.48
C ILE A 105 6.76 16.50 -7.57
N ALA A 106 6.63 15.49 -8.43
CA ALA A 106 7.57 15.23 -9.51
C ALA A 106 7.64 16.43 -10.48
N HIS A 107 6.48 16.95 -10.89
CA HIS A 107 6.42 18.11 -11.78
C HIS A 107 7.13 19.32 -11.19
N ARG A 108 6.80 19.69 -9.95
CA ARG A 108 7.48 20.82 -9.26
C ARG A 108 8.98 20.63 -9.13
N ARG A 109 9.45 19.40 -8.89
CA ARG A 109 10.90 19.12 -8.81
C ARG A 109 11.59 19.28 -10.14
N ILE A 110 11.01 18.78 -11.21
CA ILE A 110 11.55 18.91 -12.57
C ILE A 110 11.60 20.37 -12.98
N ASP A 111 10.55 21.13 -12.75
CA ASP A 111 10.51 22.57 -13.06
C ASP A 111 11.61 23.37 -12.34
N ASN A 112 11.96 22.97 -11.12
CA ASN A 112 13.04 23.60 -10.37
C ASN A 112 14.44 23.20 -10.85
N LEU A 113 14.58 22.03 -11.48
CA LEU A 113 15.85 21.57 -12.05
C LEU A 113 16.13 22.17 -13.43
N LEU A 114 15.12 22.62 -14.14
CA LEU A 114 15.23 23.21 -15.48
C LEU A 114 15.40 24.73 -15.47
N LYS A 115 15.33 25.36 -14.31
CA LYS A 115 15.61 26.78 -14.09
C LYS A 115 17.07 27.03 -13.74
#